data_e0c6d1a9c81462df242f4327984bc02f
#
_entry.id   e0c6d1a9c81462df242f4327984bc02f
#
_cell.length_a   1.000
_cell.length_b   1.000
_cell.length_c   1.000
_cell.angle_alpha   90.00
_cell.angle_beta   90.00
_cell.angle_gamma   90.00
#
_symmetry.space_group_name_H-M   'P 1'
#
loop_
_entity.id
_entity.type
_entity.pdbx_description
1 polymer ?
#
loop_
_entity_poly.entity_id
_entity_poly.type
_entity_poly.pdbx_seq_one_letter_code
_entity_poly.pdbx_strand_id
1 'polypeptide(L)'
;MKHKFGLLPKVLLAIALGIVFGLFVPEWFTRIALTFNNIFGNFLNFVIPLLILGLVAPGIADLGSKAGRLLVITAALAYAFTLFSGFGTFFTSFGILPRLLGGTEMSAPGETAATPMQPFFTVEMPPLMGVMTALILAFVLGLGMAYIHSDKLKGMMDDFKLIIERVISKVIIPLLPFYIFGIFLSMTQSGQVSGILGIFLKLIVIIFVMTVVLLLIQFSIAGLVARQNPLKMLRTMMTAYMTALGTQSSAATIPVTLAQTVKIGVRPEVAGFVVPLCATILLSGSMMKIVACSLAVMMLSGLDVSMGTYSGFILLLGITMIAAPGVPGGAIMAAIGLLESMLGFDENMIGLMIATYIAMDSFGTATNVTGDGAIAVIVNAIDSRMIRREKR
;
A
#
# COMPACT_ATOMS: atom_id res chain seq x y z
N MET A 1 -4.95 -28.97 10.30
CA MET A 1 -4.70 -27.68 9.63
C MET A 1 -3.79 -26.84 10.51
N LYS A 2 -2.52 -26.64 10.14
CA LYS A 2 -1.61 -25.76 10.89
C LYS A 2 -2.08 -24.32 10.65
N HIS A 3 -2.62 -23.67 11.67
CA HIS A 3 -2.88 -22.22 11.64
C HIS A 3 -1.54 -21.51 11.39
N LYS A 4 -1.25 -21.13 10.17
CA LYS A 4 -0.13 -20.23 9.89
C LYS A 4 -0.55 -18.85 10.39
N PHE A 5 0.09 -18.38 11.46
CA PHE A 5 -0.05 -17.01 11.91
C PHE A 5 0.20 -16.07 10.72
N GLY A 6 -0.78 -15.22 10.43
CA GLY A 6 -0.63 -14.18 9.39
C GLY A 6 0.50 -13.21 9.70
N LEU A 7 0.78 -12.28 8.79
CA LEU A 7 1.84 -11.27 8.99
C LEU A 7 1.50 -10.32 10.15
N LEU A 8 0.26 -9.86 10.25
CA LEU A 8 -0.18 -8.91 11.27
C LEU A 8 0.11 -9.37 12.72
N PRO A 9 -0.28 -10.61 13.17
CA PRO A 9 0.06 -11.07 14.52
C PRO A 9 1.57 -11.10 14.78
N LYS A 10 2.40 -11.45 13.77
CA LYS A 10 3.86 -11.49 13.91
C LYS A 10 4.44 -10.09 14.08
N VAL A 11 3.93 -9.09 13.35
CA VAL A 11 4.35 -7.70 13.47
C VAL A 11 3.95 -7.11 14.81
N LEU A 12 2.70 -7.33 15.26
CA LEU A 12 2.25 -6.86 16.58
C LEU A 12 3.06 -7.49 17.71
N LEU A 13 3.38 -8.79 17.60
CA LEU A 13 4.26 -9.46 18.54
C LEU A 13 5.67 -8.88 18.52
N ALA A 14 6.23 -8.59 17.35
CA ALA A 14 7.54 -7.98 17.18
C ALA A 14 7.61 -6.58 17.83
N ILE A 15 6.57 -5.76 17.63
CA ILE A 15 6.45 -4.44 18.28
C ILE A 15 6.42 -4.62 19.80
N ALA A 16 5.53 -5.48 20.33
CA ALA A 16 5.41 -5.71 21.76
C ALA A 16 6.72 -6.21 22.38
N LEU A 17 7.36 -7.19 21.73
CA LEU A 17 8.66 -7.71 22.19
C LEU A 17 9.77 -6.64 22.09
N GLY A 18 9.82 -5.86 21.02
CA GLY A 18 10.78 -4.76 20.86
C GLY A 18 10.68 -3.75 22.01
N ILE A 19 9.45 -3.36 22.38
CA ILE A 19 9.19 -2.46 23.49
C ILE A 19 9.59 -3.12 24.81
N VAL A 20 9.11 -4.33 25.10
CA VAL A 20 9.42 -5.00 26.37
C VAL A 20 10.92 -5.22 26.55
N PHE A 21 11.59 -5.77 25.54
CA PHE A 21 13.03 -6.03 25.58
C PHE A 21 13.83 -4.70 25.67
N GLY A 22 13.40 -3.64 24.98
CA GLY A 22 14.07 -2.34 25.01
C GLY A 22 14.16 -1.68 26.39
N LEU A 23 13.31 -2.12 27.36
CA LEU A 23 13.33 -1.61 28.73
C LEU A 23 14.46 -2.18 29.58
N PHE A 24 15.01 -3.35 29.26
CA PHE A 24 15.95 -4.04 30.16
C PHE A 24 17.15 -4.69 29.48
N VAL A 25 17.20 -4.80 28.13
CA VAL A 25 18.34 -5.43 27.47
C VAL A 25 19.56 -4.49 27.46
N PRO A 26 20.77 -5.04 27.54
CA PRO A 26 21.99 -4.24 27.44
C PRO A 26 22.24 -3.75 26.01
N GLU A 27 23.01 -2.67 25.87
CA GLU A 27 23.31 -2.01 24.58
C GLU A 27 23.89 -2.95 23.52
N TRP A 28 24.71 -3.93 23.90
CA TRP A 28 25.29 -4.85 22.93
C TRP A 28 24.23 -5.68 22.20
N PHE A 29 23.14 -6.04 22.88
CA PHE A 29 22.02 -6.78 22.27
C PHE A 29 21.30 -5.88 21.25
N THR A 30 21.05 -4.63 21.60
CA THR A 30 20.45 -3.64 20.67
C THR A 30 21.35 -3.40 19.46
N ARG A 31 22.67 -3.37 19.64
CA ARG A 31 23.62 -3.27 18.51
C ARG A 31 23.54 -4.47 17.57
N ILE A 32 23.26 -5.68 18.05
CA ILE A 32 23.01 -6.84 17.18
C ILE A 32 21.77 -6.59 16.33
N ALA A 33 20.67 -6.15 16.96
CA ALA A 33 19.43 -5.85 16.25
C ALA A 33 19.61 -4.73 15.21
N LEU A 34 20.34 -3.65 15.57
CA LEU A 34 20.68 -2.57 14.65
C LEU A 34 21.56 -3.03 13.49
N THR A 35 22.51 -3.95 13.75
CA THR A 35 23.32 -4.56 12.67
C THR A 35 22.46 -5.34 11.68
N PHE A 36 21.54 -6.14 12.18
CA PHE A 36 20.57 -6.83 11.33
C PHE A 36 19.71 -5.83 10.54
N ASN A 37 19.20 -4.78 11.22
CA ASN A 37 18.37 -3.77 10.58
C ASN A 37 19.11 -3.04 9.46
N ASN A 38 20.37 -2.67 9.68
CA ASN A 38 21.20 -2.01 8.66
C ASN A 38 21.42 -2.93 7.43
N ILE A 39 21.76 -4.21 7.66
CA ILE A 39 21.91 -5.17 6.56
C ILE A 39 20.60 -5.35 5.79
N PHE A 40 19.49 -5.48 6.50
CA PHE A 40 18.18 -5.66 5.88
C PHE A 40 17.70 -4.39 5.17
N GLY A 41 17.94 -3.21 5.72
CA GLY A 41 17.67 -1.91 5.07
C GLY A 41 18.47 -1.76 3.77
N ASN A 42 19.77 -2.03 3.78
CA ASN A 42 20.59 -2.00 2.58
C ASN A 42 20.13 -3.04 1.54
N PHE A 43 19.71 -4.23 1.98
CA PHE A 43 19.11 -5.23 1.09
C PHE A 43 17.78 -4.71 0.48
N LEU A 44 16.92 -4.07 1.27
CA LEU A 44 15.70 -3.45 0.74
C LEU A 44 16.03 -2.40 -0.32
N ASN A 45 16.97 -1.49 -0.03
CA ASN A 45 17.41 -0.45 -0.96
C ASN A 45 17.93 -1.03 -2.28
N PHE A 46 18.69 -2.14 -2.22
CA PHE A 46 19.13 -2.86 -3.42
C PHE A 46 17.98 -3.45 -4.22
N VAL A 47 16.97 -4.01 -3.55
CA VAL A 47 15.86 -4.73 -4.22
C VAL A 47 14.79 -3.78 -4.74
N ILE A 48 14.59 -2.60 -4.16
CA ILE A 48 13.52 -1.65 -4.52
C ILE A 48 13.44 -1.34 -6.02
N PRO A 49 14.53 -0.96 -6.73
CA PRO A 49 14.46 -0.71 -8.17
C PRO A 49 14.06 -1.96 -8.98
N LEU A 50 14.47 -3.14 -8.51
CA LEU A 50 14.10 -4.42 -9.11
C LEU A 50 12.61 -4.73 -8.89
N LEU A 51 12.07 -4.41 -7.70
CA LEU A 51 10.64 -4.51 -7.41
C LEU A 51 9.83 -3.63 -8.37
N ILE A 52 10.25 -2.38 -8.53
CA ILE A 52 9.58 -1.42 -9.42
C ILE A 52 9.58 -1.95 -10.85
N LEU A 53 10.75 -2.32 -11.37
CA LEU A 53 10.87 -2.82 -12.73
C LEU A 53 10.05 -4.10 -12.96
N GLY A 54 10.19 -5.07 -12.05
CA GLY A 54 9.56 -6.39 -12.18
C GLY A 54 8.05 -6.39 -11.98
N LEU A 55 7.50 -5.40 -11.27
CA LEU A 55 6.06 -5.31 -11.04
C LEU A 55 5.39 -4.32 -11.99
N VAL A 56 5.98 -3.12 -12.18
CA VAL A 56 5.34 -2.03 -12.94
C VAL A 56 5.36 -2.30 -14.44
N ALA A 57 6.47 -2.79 -15.01
CA ALA A 57 6.58 -3.00 -16.45
C ALA A 57 5.58 -4.06 -16.98
N PRO A 58 5.45 -5.27 -16.39
CA PRO A 58 4.41 -6.21 -16.79
C PRO A 58 3.01 -5.67 -16.56
N GLY A 59 2.78 -4.96 -15.44
CA GLY A 59 1.48 -4.35 -15.14
C GLY A 59 1.02 -3.37 -16.22
N ILE A 60 1.91 -2.49 -16.70
CA ILE A 60 1.62 -1.56 -17.80
C ILE A 60 1.41 -2.33 -19.12
N ALA A 61 2.22 -3.35 -19.40
CA ALA A 61 2.07 -4.16 -20.60
C ALA A 61 0.73 -4.88 -20.62
N ASP A 62 0.26 -5.42 -19.51
CA ASP A 62 -1.03 -6.08 -19.39
C ASP A 62 -2.21 -5.14 -19.66
N LEU A 63 -2.11 -3.88 -19.21
CA LEU A 63 -3.11 -2.87 -19.51
C LEU A 63 -3.15 -2.50 -21.00
N GLY A 64 -1.99 -2.44 -21.67
CA GLY A 64 -1.90 -2.07 -23.07
C GLY A 64 -2.29 -3.18 -24.05
N SER A 65 -1.96 -4.43 -23.76
CA SER A 65 -2.12 -5.55 -24.70
C SER A 65 -3.55 -6.08 -24.85
N LYS A 66 -4.43 -5.85 -23.85
CA LYS A 66 -5.83 -6.33 -23.84
C LYS A 66 -6.84 -5.18 -23.95
N ALA A 67 -6.48 -4.11 -24.66
CA ALA A 67 -7.21 -2.85 -24.70
C ALA A 67 -8.63 -2.95 -25.31
N GLY A 68 -9.46 -3.82 -24.74
CA GLY A 68 -10.89 -3.71 -24.89
C GLY A 68 -11.41 -2.48 -24.11
N ARG A 69 -12.46 -1.87 -24.62
CA ARG A 69 -13.11 -0.68 -24.04
C ARG A 69 -13.42 -0.81 -22.54
N LEU A 70 -13.80 -2.00 -22.09
CA LEU A 70 -14.07 -2.29 -20.69
C LEU A 70 -12.81 -2.17 -19.82
N LEU A 71 -11.66 -2.61 -20.32
CA LEU A 71 -10.38 -2.50 -19.62
C LEU A 71 -10.01 -1.04 -19.37
N VAL A 72 -10.05 -0.23 -20.44
CA VAL A 72 -9.69 1.19 -20.36
C VAL A 72 -10.59 1.93 -19.36
N ILE A 73 -11.90 1.71 -19.41
CA ILE A 73 -12.86 2.33 -18.50
C ILE A 73 -12.59 1.88 -17.06
N THR A 74 -12.38 0.57 -16.83
CA THR A 74 -12.12 0.03 -15.48
C THR A 74 -10.82 0.56 -14.91
N ALA A 75 -9.73 0.57 -15.69
CA ALA A 75 -8.43 1.06 -15.27
C ALA A 75 -8.45 2.56 -14.97
N ALA A 76 -9.11 3.36 -15.83
CA ALA A 76 -9.26 4.79 -15.61
C ALA A 76 -10.05 5.11 -14.33
N LEU A 77 -11.14 4.38 -14.08
CA LEU A 77 -11.93 4.53 -12.86
C LEU A 77 -11.15 4.09 -11.62
N ALA A 78 -10.45 2.95 -11.68
CA ALA A 78 -9.62 2.47 -10.58
C ALA A 78 -8.52 3.49 -10.22
N TYR A 79 -7.84 4.03 -11.22
CA TYR A 79 -6.84 5.07 -11.02
C TYR A 79 -7.45 6.35 -10.45
N ALA A 80 -8.57 6.82 -11.02
CA ALA A 80 -9.27 8.01 -10.53
C ALA A 80 -9.73 7.87 -9.07
N PHE A 81 -10.29 6.71 -8.68
CA PHE A 81 -10.68 6.44 -7.30
C PHE A 81 -9.48 6.33 -6.37
N THR A 82 -8.36 5.78 -6.84
CA THR A 82 -7.12 5.71 -6.07
C THR A 82 -6.55 7.11 -5.83
N LEU A 83 -6.49 7.97 -6.85
CA LEU A 83 -6.07 9.36 -6.71
C LEU A 83 -7.02 10.18 -5.83
N PHE A 84 -8.34 10.02 -6.02
CA PHE A 84 -9.33 10.66 -5.17
C PHE A 84 -9.12 10.31 -3.69
N SER A 85 -8.85 9.04 -3.41
CA SER A 85 -8.50 8.59 -2.06
C SER A 85 -7.22 9.25 -1.56
N GLY A 86 -6.17 9.31 -2.37
CA GLY A 86 -4.88 9.92 -2.01
C GLY A 86 -5.01 11.41 -1.68
N PHE A 87 -5.58 12.20 -2.59
CA PHE A 87 -5.77 13.64 -2.37
C PHE A 87 -6.76 13.93 -1.25
N GLY A 88 -7.88 13.20 -1.19
CA GLY A 88 -8.85 13.35 -0.11
C GLY A 88 -8.22 13.08 1.27
N THR A 89 -7.37 12.04 1.34
CA THR A 89 -6.62 11.72 2.56
C THR A 89 -5.60 12.81 2.89
N PHE A 90 -4.88 13.30 1.90
CA PHE A 90 -3.90 14.37 2.10
C PHE A 90 -4.56 15.60 2.72
N PHE A 91 -5.61 16.14 2.10
CA PHE A 91 -6.28 17.34 2.61
C PHE A 91 -6.90 17.14 4.00
N THR A 92 -7.53 15.98 4.22
CA THR A 92 -8.14 15.67 5.52
C THR A 92 -7.08 15.51 6.61
N SER A 93 -6.03 14.75 6.33
CA SER A 93 -4.94 14.51 7.29
C SER A 93 -4.14 15.77 7.56
N PHE A 94 -3.83 16.57 6.53
CA PHE A 94 -3.12 17.84 6.68
C PHE A 94 -3.88 18.83 7.57
N GLY A 95 -5.22 18.82 7.53
CA GLY A 95 -6.06 19.65 8.41
C GLY A 95 -6.21 19.12 9.85
N ILE A 96 -6.18 17.80 10.03
CA ILE A 96 -6.49 17.15 11.30
C ILE A 96 -5.23 16.80 12.10
N LEU A 97 -4.17 16.28 11.45
CA LEU A 97 -2.96 15.78 12.12
C LEU A 97 -2.26 16.83 13.00
N PRO A 98 -2.08 18.10 12.58
CA PRO A 98 -1.41 19.10 13.43
C PRO A 98 -2.14 19.32 14.76
N ARG A 99 -3.49 19.24 14.75
CA ARG A 99 -4.31 19.38 15.96
C ARG A 99 -4.25 18.16 16.87
N LEU A 100 -4.06 16.98 16.30
CA LEU A 100 -4.00 15.71 17.03
C LEU A 100 -2.61 15.40 17.53
N LEU A 101 -1.59 15.82 16.81
CA LEU A 101 -0.19 15.69 17.20
C LEU A 101 0.18 16.69 18.32
N GLY A 102 -0.52 17.85 18.39
CA GLY A 102 -0.57 18.77 19.55
C GLY A 102 0.77 19.04 20.23
N GLY A 103 1.81 19.45 19.48
CA GLY A 103 3.11 19.76 20.07
C GLY A 103 3.94 18.53 20.49
N THR A 104 3.53 17.32 20.10
CA THR A 104 4.39 16.13 20.19
C THR A 104 5.31 16.12 18.96
N GLU A 105 6.26 17.05 18.94
CA GLU A 105 7.43 16.87 18.08
C GLU A 105 8.20 15.68 18.66
N MET A 106 8.52 14.69 17.83
CA MET A 106 9.66 13.84 18.15
C MET A 106 10.81 14.82 18.31
N SER A 107 11.33 14.97 19.54
CA SER A 107 12.50 15.77 19.78
C SER A 107 13.49 15.51 18.66
N ALA A 108 13.81 16.55 17.90
CA ALA A 108 14.81 16.42 16.85
C ALA A 108 16.02 15.71 17.45
N PRO A 109 16.70 14.82 16.73
CA PRO A 109 17.87 14.17 17.26
C PRO A 109 18.94 15.24 17.51
N GLY A 110 18.92 15.90 18.65
CA GLY A 110 19.84 17.03 18.93
C GLY A 110 19.84 17.56 20.34
N GLU A 111 18.74 17.50 21.12
CA GLU A 111 18.72 18.23 22.37
C GLU A 111 18.80 17.40 23.67
N THR A 112 18.60 16.07 23.61
CA THR A 112 18.88 15.14 24.74
C THR A 112 19.29 13.75 24.30
N ALA A 113 19.72 13.57 23.05
CA ALA A 113 20.04 12.26 22.52
C ALA A 113 21.37 11.76 23.07
N ALA A 114 21.32 10.68 23.85
CA ALA A 114 22.44 9.75 23.95
C ALA A 114 22.96 9.47 22.54
N THR A 115 24.28 9.44 22.36
CA THR A 115 24.94 9.21 21.06
C THR A 115 24.23 8.07 20.31
N PRO A 116 23.79 8.27 19.04
CA PRO A 116 23.05 7.23 18.33
C PRO A 116 23.84 5.94 18.35
N MET A 117 23.22 4.87 18.83
CA MET A 117 23.88 3.57 18.87
C MET A 117 24.21 3.14 17.44
N GLN A 118 25.46 2.76 17.19
CA GLN A 118 25.92 2.32 15.88
C GLN A 118 25.87 0.78 15.76
N PRO A 119 25.56 0.22 14.58
CA PRO A 119 25.69 -1.21 14.33
C PRO A 119 27.13 -1.67 14.53
N PHE A 120 27.37 -2.96 14.71
CA PHE A 120 28.73 -3.50 14.82
C PHE A 120 29.52 -3.37 13.52
N PHE A 121 28.84 -3.55 12.40
CA PHE A 121 29.37 -3.39 11.05
C PHE A 121 28.23 -3.10 10.07
N THR A 122 28.56 -2.56 8.92
CA THR A 122 27.64 -2.28 7.83
C THR A 122 28.04 -3.10 6.60
N VAL A 123 27.05 -3.56 5.83
CA VAL A 123 27.26 -4.21 4.54
C VAL A 123 26.61 -3.33 3.48
N GLU A 124 27.45 -2.69 2.67
CA GLU A 124 26.94 -1.84 1.59
C GLU A 124 26.37 -2.68 0.46
N MET A 125 25.13 -2.39 0.06
CA MET A 125 24.44 -3.01 -1.07
C MET A 125 23.85 -1.89 -1.95
N PRO A 126 24.69 -1.22 -2.76
CA PRO A 126 24.21 -0.11 -3.60
C PRO A 126 23.17 -0.61 -4.60
N PRO A 127 22.08 0.13 -4.79
CA PRO A 127 21.04 -0.23 -5.75
C PRO A 127 21.60 -0.20 -7.19
N LEU A 128 21.09 -1.09 -8.05
CA LEU A 128 21.51 -1.17 -9.45
C LEU A 128 21.22 0.12 -10.22
N MET A 129 20.14 0.81 -9.86
CA MET A 129 19.73 2.09 -10.43
C MET A 129 18.88 2.88 -9.42
N GLY A 130 18.78 4.19 -9.61
CA GLY A 130 17.86 5.01 -8.79
C GLY A 130 16.40 4.66 -9.04
N VAL A 131 15.53 4.91 -8.04
CA VAL A 131 14.10 4.61 -8.06
C VAL A 131 13.38 5.26 -9.24
N MET A 132 13.65 6.53 -9.52
CA MET A 132 13.04 7.24 -10.66
C MET A 132 13.49 6.66 -12.00
N THR A 133 14.75 6.24 -12.11
CA THR A 133 15.26 5.55 -13.30
C THR A 133 14.56 4.21 -13.52
N ALA A 134 14.38 3.43 -12.45
CA ALA A 134 13.64 2.17 -12.52
C ALA A 134 12.18 2.39 -12.95
N LEU A 135 11.53 3.43 -12.44
CA LEU A 135 10.15 3.76 -12.79
C LEU A 135 10.03 4.17 -14.26
N ILE A 136 10.89 5.08 -14.74
CA ILE A 136 10.91 5.49 -16.16
C ILE A 136 11.19 4.29 -17.06
N LEU A 137 12.17 3.45 -16.72
CA LEU A 137 12.49 2.24 -17.46
C LEU A 137 11.31 1.26 -17.50
N ALA A 138 10.61 1.09 -16.39
CA ALA A 138 9.41 0.27 -16.31
C ALA A 138 8.30 0.78 -17.24
N PHE A 139 8.11 2.10 -17.34
CA PHE A 139 7.19 2.70 -18.30
C PHE A 139 7.59 2.46 -19.75
N VAL A 140 8.86 2.71 -20.09
CA VAL A 140 9.37 2.50 -21.44
C VAL A 140 9.19 1.04 -21.86
N LEU A 141 9.60 0.09 -21.00
CA LEU A 141 9.44 -1.33 -21.29
C LEU A 141 7.98 -1.77 -21.34
N GLY A 142 7.15 -1.33 -20.39
CA GLY A 142 5.74 -1.68 -20.32
C GLY A 142 4.95 -1.18 -21.53
N LEU A 143 5.10 0.09 -21.90
CA LEU A 143 4.48 0.65 -23.10
C LEU A 143 5.06 0.04 -24.38
N GLY A 144 6.39 -0.17 -24.42
CA GLY A 144 7.04 -0.85 -25.54
C GLY A 144 6.50 -2.24 -25.77
N MET A 145 6.38 -3.07 -24.72
CA MET A 145 5.79 -4.42 -24.81
C MET A 145 4.34 -4.38 -25.30
N ALA A 146 3.55 -3.43 -24.80
CA ALA A 146 2.17 -3.24 -25.23
C ALA A 146 2.07 -2.87 -26.73
N TYR A 147 2.95 -1.96 -27.18
CA TYR A 147 2.94 -1.46 -28.56
C TYR A 147 3.44 -2.49 -29.59
N ILE A 148 4.58 -3.14 -29.32
CA ILE A 148 5.18 -4.10 -30.27
C ILE A 148 4.60 -5.51 -30.19
N HIS A 149 3.71 -5.76 -29.22
CA HIS A 149 3.08 -7.07 -28.97
C HIS A 149 4.12 -8.21 -28.84
N SER A 150 5.20 -7.94 -28.10
CA SER A 150 6.33 -8.89 -27.95
C SER A 150 6.04 -9.95 -26.88
N ASP A 151 5.58 -11.13 -27.29
CA ASP A 151 5.35 -12.25 -26.37
C ASP A 151 6.63 -12.70 -25.64
N LYS A 152 7.79 -12.65 -26.32
CA LYS A 152 9.06 -13.08 -25.73
C LYS A 152 9.53 -12.14 -24.60
N LEU A 153 9.52 -10.83 -24.87
CA LEU A 153 9.92 -9.84 -23.86
C LEU A 153 8.93 -9.82 -22.69
N LYS A 154 7.62 -9.91 -23.02
CA LYS A 154 6.58 -10.01 -22.00
C LYS A 154 6.73 -11.27 -21.15
N GLY A 155 6.95 -12.43 -21.75
CA GLY A 155 7.19 -13.69 -21.02
C GLY A 155 8.40 -13.59 -20.07
N MET A 156 9.51 -13.01 -20.54
CA MET A 156 10.68 -12.79 -19.69
C MET A 156 10.40 -11.86 -18.52
N MET A 157 9.62 -10.78 -18.73
CA MET A 157 9.24 -9.86 -17.67
C MET A 157 8.19 -10.46 -16.70
N ASP A 158 7.32 -11.34 -17.18
CA ASP A 158 6.39 -12.08 -16.33
C ASP A 158 7.14 -13.09 -15.44
N ASP A 159 8.15 -13.79 -15.97
CA ASP A 159 9.04 -14.65 -15.18
C ASP A 159 9.82 -13.83 -14.13
N PHE A 160 10.34 -12.67 -14.52
CA PHE A 160 11.02 -11.75 -13.59
C PHE A 160 10.07 -11.28 -12.49
N LYS A 161 8.82 -10.94 -12.81
CA LYS A 161 7.77 -10.63 -11.83
C LYS A 161 7.59 -11.76 -10.82
N LEU A 162 7.52 -13.01 -11.28
CA LEU A 162 7.39 -14.18 -10.40
C LEU A 162 8.60 -14.34 -9.47
N ILE A 163 9.83 -14.06 -9.94
CA ILE A 163 11.02 -14.05 -9.10
C ILE A 163 10.90 -12.99 -8.01
N ILE A 164 10.51 -11.77 -8.38
CA ILE A 164 10.33 -10.65 -7.46
C ILE A 164 9.24 -10.96 -6.41
N GLU A 165 8.11 -11.50 -6.82
CA GLU A 165 7.04 -11.92 -5.89
C GLU A 165 7.51 -13.00 -4.90
N ARG A 166 8.40 -13.91 -5.34
CA ARG A 166 9.03 -14.90 -4.45
C ARG A 166 10.03 -14.25 -3.48
N VAL A 167 10.82 -13.27 -3.91
CA VAL A 167 11.71 -12.50 -3.02
C VAL A 167 10.88 -11.80 -1.93
N ILE A 168 9.80 -11.12 -2.31
CA ILE A 168 8.90 -10.49 -1.35
C ILE A 168 8.35 -11.53 -0.35
N SER A 169 7.76 -12.60 -0.85
CA SER A 169 7.02 -13.58 -0.02
C SER A 169 7.90 -14.51 0.80
N LYS A 170 9.12 -14.82 0.33
CA LYS A 170 10.01 -15.80 0.96
C LYS A 170 11.19 -15.19 1.71
N VAL A 171 11.56 -13.94 1.40
CA VAL A 171 12.69 -13.25 2.03
C VAL A 171 12.20 -12.04 2.81
N ILE A 172 11.59 -11.05 2.14
CA ILE A 172 11.24 -9.78 2.78
C ILE A 172 10.19 -9.99 3.88
N ILE A 173 9.03 -10.56 3.55
CA ILE A 173 7.93 -10.74 4.51
C ILE A 173 8.34 -11.58 5.75
N PRO A 174 9.08 -12.69 5.65
CA PRO A 174 9.53 -13.43 6.83
C PRO A 174 10.55 -12.69 7.71
N LEU A 175 11.40 -11.83 7.14
CA LEU A 175 12.41 -11.08 7.90
C LEU A 175 11.85 -9.78 8.50
N LEU A 176 10.75 -9.28 7.98
CA LEU A 176 10.14 -8.02 8.38
C LEU A 176 9.81 -7.92 9.89
N PRO A 177 9.27 -8.96 10.58
CA PRO A 177 9.05 -8.89 12.02
C PRO A 177 10.34 -8.66 12.81
N PHE A 178 11.47 -9.25 12.40
CA PHE A 178 12.76 -9.03 13.07
C PHE A 178 13.26 -7.60 12.86
N TYR A 179 13.08 -7.05 11.68
CA TYR A 179 13.39 -5.66 11.36
C TYR A 179 12.58 -4.69 12.21
N ILE A 180 11.27 -4.90 12.30
CA ILE A 180 10.36 -4.09 13.13
C ILE A 180 10.71 -4.23 14.62
N PHE A 181 11.02 -5.43 15.09
CA PHE A 181 11.50 -5.66 16.44
C PHE A 181 12.72 -4.79 16.77
N GLY A 182 13.74 -4.78 15.91
CA GLY A 182 14.97 -3.99 16.12
C GLY A 182 14.71 -2.47 16.14
N ILE A 183 13.77 -1.98 15.31
CA ILE A 183 13.39 -0.55 15.32
C ILE A 183 12.73 -0.19 16.64
N PHE A 184 11.70 -0.94 17.08
CA PHE A 184 11.01 -0.62 18.35
C PHE A 184 11.90 -0.85 19.58
N LEU A 185 12.84 -1.79 19.50
CA LEU A 185 13.87 -1.98 20.54
C LEU A 185 14.73 -0.70 20.70
N SER A 186 15.26 -0.19 19.60
CA SER A 186 16.07 1.03 19.58
C SER A 186 15.28 2.27 20.01
N MET A 187 14.05 2.40 19.51
CA MET A 187 13.16 3.51 19.89
C MET A 187 12.76 3.48 21.36
N THR A 188 12.65 2.30 21.97
CA THR A 188 12.36 2.19 23.41
C THR A 188 13.55 2.64 24.23
N GLN A 189 14.76 2.23 23.88
CA GLN A 189 15.96 2.65 24.58
C GLN A 189 16.24 4.15 24.44
N SER A 190 15.86 4.75 23.31
CA SER A 190 15.95 6.21 23.13
C SER A 190 14.79 6.99 23.77
N GLY A 191 13.83 6.32 24.42
CA GLY A 191 12.68 6.94 25.08
C GLY A 191 11.57 7.47 24.17
N GLN A 192 11.65 7.23 22.87
CA GLN A 192 10.72 7.76 21.85
C GLN A 192 9.40 6.96 21.71
N VAL A 193 9.36 5.75 22.24
CA VAL A 193 8.26 4.78 21.96
C VAL A 193 6.90 5.22 22.48
N SER A 194 6.83 5.90 23.63
CA SER A 194 5.55 6.31 24.25
C SER A 194 4.79 7.34 23.41
N GLY A 195 5.49 8.31 22.84
CA GLY A 195 4.92 9.30 21.94
C GLY A 195 4.37 8.65 20.65
N ILE A 196 5.15 7.74 20.06
CA ILE A 196 4.81 7.07 18.81
C ILE A 196 3.58 6.18 18.95
N LEU A 197 3.46 5.40 20.04
CA LEU A 197 2.29 4.55 20.28
C LEU A 197 0.99 5.35 20.42
N GLY A 198 1.03 6.49 21.11
CA GLY A 198 -0.12 7.37 21.24
C GLY A 198 -0.61 7.91 19.87
N ILE A 199 0.34 8.23 18.99
CA ILE A 199 0.04 8.72 17.64
C ILE A 199 -0.49 7.59 16.75
N PHE A 200 0.05 6.39 16.83
CA PHE A 200 -0.45 5.24 16.10
C PHE A 200 -1.92 4.94 16.41
N LEU A 201 -2.29 4.99 17.68
CA LEU A 201 -3.67 4.75 18.07
C LEU A 201 -4.62 5.83 17.49
N LYS A 202 -4.21 7.09 17.51
CA LYS A 202 -4.96 8.19 16.89
C LYS A 202 -5.07 8.01 15.37
N LEU A 203 -3.97 7.60 14.70
CA LEU A 203 -3.94 7.32 13.26
C LEU A 203 -4.88 6.17 12.88
N ILE A 204 -4.92 5.09 13.64
CA ILE A 204 -5.84 3.96 13.40
C ILE A 204 -7.29 4.46 13.39
N VAL A 205 -7.67 5.29 14.36
CA VAL A 205 -9.03 5.85 14.44
C VAL A 205 -9.33 6.73 13.22
N ILE A 206 -8.40 7.62 12.83
CA ILE A 206 -8.58 8.49 11.65
C ILE A 206 -8.76 7.64 10.39
N ILE A 207 -7.87 6.67 10.16
CA ILE A 207 -7.92 5.81 8.98
C ILE A 207 -9.20 5.00 8.94
N PHE A 208 -9.68 4.52 10.10
CA PHE A 208 -10.97 3.83 10.18
C PHE A 208 -12.14 4.73 9.77
N VAL A 209 -12.21 5.94 10.31
CA VAL A 209 -13.24 6.93 9.93
C VAL A 209 -13.15 7.26 8.44
N MET A 210 -11.95 7.50 7.93
CA MET A 210 -11.73 7.80 6.52
C MET A 210 -12.11 6.63 5.61
N THR A 211 -11.87 5.38 6.04
CA THR A 211 -12.32 4.18 5.33
C THR A 211 -13.83 4.18 5.14
N VAL A 212 -14.59 4.46 6.23
CA VAL A 212 -16.05 4.52 6.17
C VAL A 212 -16.50 5.63 5.22
N VAL A 213 -15.92 6.81 5.33
CA VAL A 213 -16.25 7.96 4.46
C VAL A 213 -15.92 7.65 3.00
N LEU A 214 -14.75 7.08 2.72
CA LEU A 214 -14.35 6.70 1.36
C LEU A 214 -15.31 5.71 0.73
N LEU A 215 -15.69 4.65 1.45
CA LEU A 215 -16.64 3.66 0.96
C LEU A 215 -18.03 4.27 0.73
N LEU A 216 -18.50 5.14 1.62
CA LEU A 216 -19.75 5.86 1.42
C LEU A 216 -19.73 6.72 0.16
N ILE A 217 -18.63 7.43 -0.10
CA ILE A 217 -18.49 8.25 -1.30
C ILE A 217 -18.45 7.36 -2.55
N GLN A 218 -17.65 6.29 -2.57
CA GLN A 218 -17.53 5.38 -3.70
C GLN A 218 -18.89 4.75 -4.07
N PHE A 219 -19.61 4.26 -3.07
CA PHE A 219 -20.94 3.67 -3.30
C PHE A 219 -22.02 4.72 -3.61
N SER A 220 -21.89 5.94 -3.10
CA SER A 220 -22.79 7.04 -3.50
C SER A 220 -22.61 7.39 -4.98
N ILE A 221 -21.37 7.48 -5.47
CA ILE A 221 -21.09 7.71 -6.89
C ILE A 221 -21.63 6.53 -7.73
N ALA A 222 -21.37 5.29 -7.32
CA ALA A 222 -21.89 4.10 -7.98
C ALA A 222 -23.43 4.09 -8.02
N GLY A 223 -24.08 4.44 -6.89
CA GLY A 223 -25.53 4.53 -6.78
C GLY A 223 -26.15 5.58 -7.68
N LEU A 224 -25.54 6.77 -7.77
CA LEU A 224 -25.96 7.84 -8.68
C LEU A 224 -25.86 7.41 -10.14
N VAL A 225 -24.76 6.77 -10.52
CA VAL A 225 -24.52 6.32 -11.91
C VAL A 225 -25.47 5.19 -12.29
N ALA A 226 -25.68 4.21 -11.41
CA ALA A 226 -26.53 3.05 -11.65
C ALA A 226 -28.00 3.28 -11.29
N ARG A 227 -28.35 4.40 -10.64
CA ARG A 227 -29.68 4.70 -10.08
C ARG A 227 -30.15 3.63 -9.08
N GLN A 228 -29.24 3.23 -8.18
CA GLN A 228 -29.49 2.24 -7.14
C GLN A 228 -29.20 2.82 -5.75
N ASN A 229 -29.76 2.19 -4.71
CA ASN A 229 -29.50 2.63 -3.33
C ASN A 229 -28.08 2.28 -2.89
N PRO A 230 -27.22 3.28 -2.60
CA PRO A 230 -25.81 3.07 -2.23
C PRO A 230 -25.63 2.27 -0.93
N LEU A 231 -26.48 2.52 0.08
CA LEU A 231 -26.38 1.83 1.36
C LEU A 231 -26.76 0.35 1.25
N LYS A 232 -27.75 0.02 0.40
CA LYS A 232 -28.12 -1.39 0.14
C LYS A 232 -26.99 -2.13 -0.55
N MET A 233 -26.32 -1.50 -1.54
CA MET A 233 -25.16 -2.08 -2.22
C MET A 233 -24.00 -2.28 -1.24
N LEU A 234 -23.66 -1.25 -0.48
CA LEU A 234 -22.57 -1.32 0.51
C LEU A 234 -22.85 -2.43 1.55
N ARG A 235 -24.07 -2.51 2.07
CA ARG A 235 -24.45 -3.57 3.02
C ARG A 235 -24.27 -4.97 2.43
N THR A 236 -24.58 -5.17 1.17
CA THR A 236 -24.37 -6.46 0.49
C THR A 236 -22.87 -6.78 0.37
N MET A 237 -22.05 -5.77 0.05
CA MET A 237 -20.60 -5.93 -0.06
C MET A 237 -19.89 -6.11 1.29
N MET A 238 -20.55 -5.88 2.44
CA MET A 238 -19.94 -6.12 3.76
C MET A 238 -19.50 -7.58 3.97
N THR A 239 -20.11 -8.54 3.28
CA THR A 239 -19.63 -9.94 3.29
C THR A 239 -18.22 -10.04 2.68
N ALA A 240 -17.96 -9.36 1.57
CA ALA A 240 -16.62 -9.30 0.96
C ALA A 240 -15.64 -8.52 1.84
N TYR A 241 -16.09 -7.40 2.43
CA TYR A 241 -15.31 -6.62 3.39
C TYR A 241 -14.79 -7.49 4.56
N MET A 242 -15.71 -8.21 5.23
CA MET A 242 -15.35 -9.07 6.37
C MET A 242 -14.44 -10.25 5.96
N THR A 243 -14.64 -10.81 4.76
CA THR A 243 -13.77 -11.86 4.24
C THR A 243 -12.36 -11.31 3.98
N ALA A 244 -12.24 -10.11 3.40
CA ALA A 244 -10.97 -9.45 3.14
C ALA A 244 -10.24 -9.05 4.42
N LEU A 245 -10.96 -8.65 5.47
CA LEU A 245 -10.36 -8.42 6.80
C LEU A 245 -9.64 -9.67 7.32
N GLY A 246 -10.24 -10.85 7.12
CA GLY A 246 -9.65 -12.11 7.58
C GLY A 246 -8.53 -12.62 6.69
N THR A 247 -8.67 -12.50 5.37
CA THR A 247 -7.69 -13.05 4.40
C THR A 247 -6.48 -12.15 4.18
N GLN A 248 -6.65 -10.83 4.37
CA GLN A 248 -5.65 -9.80 4.05
C GLN A 248 -5.14 -9.88 2.60
N SER A 249 -5.95 -10.46 1.70
CA SER A 249 -5.59 -10.67 0.30
C SER A 249 -6.78 -10.40 -0.60
N SER A 250 -6.66 -9.40 -1.47
CA SER A 250 -7.67 -9.10 -2.49
C SER A 250 -7.89 -10.30 -3.41
N ALA A 251 -6.81 -10.94 -3.85
CA ALA A 251 -6.86 -12.10 -4.73
C ALA A 251 -7.62 -13.29 -4.11
N ALA A 252 -7.35 -13.60 -2.84
CA ALA A 252 -8.04 -14.68 -2.12
C ALA A 252 -9.53 -14.40 -1.91
N THR A 253 -9.94 -13.12 -1.97
CA THR A 253 -11.32 -12.70 -1.74
C THR A 253 -12.14 -12.60 -3.04
N ILE A 254 -11.51 -12.69 -4.22
CA ILE A 254 -12.18 -12.58 -5.54
C ILE A 254 -13.49 -13.39 -5.62
N PRO A 255 -13.55 -14.68 -5.23
CA PRO A 255 -14.79 -15.45 -5.38
C PRO A 255 -15.97 -14.87 -4.58
N VAL A 256 -15.69 -14.36 -3.37
CA VAL A 256 -16.71 -13.73 -2.51
C VAL A 256 -17.12 -12.38 -3.06
N THR A 257 -16.15 -11.56 -3.46
CA THR A 257 -16.37 -10.24 -4.08
C THR A 257 -17.23 -10.37 -5.32
N LEU A 258 -16.91 -11.32 -6.20
CA LEU A 258 -17.67 -11.61 -7.42
C LEU A 258 -19.13 -11.96 -7.09
N ALA A 259 -19.33 -12.90 -6.16
CA ALA A 259 -20.67 -13.32 -5.76
C ALA A 259 -21.50 -12.17 -5.20
N GLN A 260 -20.92 -11.29 -4.36
CA GLN A 260 -21.62 -10.13 -3.82
C GLN A 260 -21.87 -9.06 -4.92
N THR A 261 -20.93 -8.88 -5.84
CA THR A 261 -21.05 -7.93 -6.96
C THR A 261 -22.18 -8.33 -7.90
N VAL A 262 -22.36 -9.62 -8.20
CA VAL A 262 -23.53 -10.10 -8.96
C VAL A 262 -24.83 -9.88 -8.19
N LYS A 263 -24.85 -10.10 -6.87
CA LYS A 263 -26.03 -9.84 -6.01
C LYS A 263 -26.47 -8.39 -6.00
N ILE A 264 -25.57 -7.43 -6.15
CA ILE A 264 -25.92 -6.00 -6.25
C ILE A 264 -26.38 -5.59 -7.65
N GLY A 265 -26.55 -6.53 -8.57
CA GLY A 265 -27.16 -6.32 -9.88
C GLY A 265 -26.18 -6.08 -11.03
N VAL A 266 -24.89 -6.36 -10.86
CA VAL A 266 -23.91 -6.35 -11.95
C VAL A 266 -24.04 -7.62 -12.75
N ARG A 267 -24.03 -7.51 -14.09
CA ARG A 267 -24.07 -8.67 -14.99
C ARG A 267 -22.87 -9.59 -14.74
N PRO A 268 -23.07 -10.93 -14.73
CA PRO A 268 -22.01 -11.89 -14.43
C PRO A 268 -20.76 -11.72 -15.32
N GLU A 269 -20.93 -11.40 -16.61
CA GLU A 269 -19.83 -11.22 -17.57
C GLU A 269 -18.98 -9.99 -17.18
N VAL A 270 -19.64 -8.89 -16.79
CA VAL A 270 -18.96 -7.65 -16.36
C VAL A 270 -18.29 -7.88 -15.02
N ALA A 271 -18.97 -8.50 -14.05
CA ALA A 271 -18.42 -8.80 -12.75
C ALA A 271 -17.20 -9.74 -12.87
N GLY A 272 -17.29 -10.79 -13.70
CA GLY A 272 -16.21 -11.75 -13.97
C GLY A 272 -14.97 -11.13 -14.59
N PHE A 273 -15.11 -10.00 -15.28
CA PHE A 273 -13.98 -9.22 -15.82
C PHE A 273 -13.47 -8.17 -14.84
N VAL A 274 -14.37 -7.32 -14.30
CA VAL A 274 -14.00 -6.15 -13.50
C VAL A 274 -13.44 -6.53 -12.14
N VAL A 275 -14.04 -7.50 -11.43
CA VAL A 275 -13.63 -7.85 -10.07
C VAL A 275 -12.21 -8.42 -10.02
N PRO A 276 -11.81 -9.42 -10.83
CA PRO A 276 -10.42 -9.90 -10.84
C PRO A 276 -9.41 -8.83 -11.27
N LEU A 277 -9.78 -7.95 -12.20
CA LEU A 277 -8.92 -6.84 -12.61
C LEU A 277 -8.75 -5.82 -11.49
N CYS A 278 -9.84 -5.36 -10.88
CA CYS A 278 -9.80 -4.39 -9.79
C CYS A 278 -9.07 -4.92 -8.56
N ALA A 279 -9.15 -6.22 -8.26
CA ALA A 279 -8.42 -6.84 -7.17
C ALA A 279 -6.89 -6.63 -7.25
N THR A 280 -6.38 -6.27 -8.43
CA THR A 280 -4.96 -5.96 -8.66
C THR A 280 -4.66 -4.49 -8.85
N ILE A 281 -5.61 -3.70 -9.39
CA ILE A 281 -5.34 -2.30 -9.78
C ILE A 281 -6.05 -1.25 -8.90
N LEU A 282 -7.11 -1.64 -8.15
CA LEU A 282 -7.79 -0.72 -7.23
C LEU A 282 -7.21 -0.83 -5.83
N LEU A 283 -6.34 0.09 -5.47
CA LEU A 283 -5.69 0.15 -4.16
C LEU A 283 -6.01 1.45 -3.40
N SER A 284 -7.25 1.93 -3.50
CA SER A 284 -7.70 3.16 -2.86
C SER A 284 -7.55 3.17 -1.33
N GLY A 285 -7.83 2.04 -0.65
CA GLY A 285 -7.61 1.89 0.78
C GLY A 285 -6.13 1.83 1.17
N SER A 286 -5.28 1.22 0.33
CA SER A 286 -3.83 1.21 0.51
C SER A 286 -3.23 2.59 0.29
N MET A 287 -3.65 3.30 -0.76
CA MET A 287 -3.29 4.70 -1.02
C MET A 287 -3.61 5.58 0.19
N MET A 288 -4.83 5.48 0.72
CA MET A 288 -5.27 6.23 1.90
C MET A 288 -4.33 6.02 3.09
N LYS A 289 -3.99 4.76 3.39
CA LYS A 289 -3.10 4.43 4.52
C LYS A 289 -1.69 4.97 4.30
N ILE A 290 -1.13 4.78 3.11
CA ILE A 290 0.23 5.25 2.80
C ILE A 290 0.29 6.76 2.94
N VAL A 291 -0.68 7.49 2.41
CA VAL A 291 -0.73 8.95 2.49
C VAL A 291 -0.91 9.43 3.94
N ALA A 292 -1.84 8.84 4.70
CA ALA A 292 -2.08 9.24 6.09
C ALA A 292 -0.86 8.95 6.99
N CYS A 293 -0.27 7.76 6.86
CA CYS A 293 0.89 7.36 7.66
C CYS A 293 2.15 8.14 7.29
N SER A 294 2.43 8.34 5.99
CA SER A 294 3.61 9.10 5.57
C SER A 294 3.53 10.55 5.99
N LEU A 295 2.35 11.17 5.90
CA LEU A 295 2.15 12.53 6.38
C LEU A 295 2.39 12.64 7.91
N ALA A 296 1.88 11.66 8.68
CA ALA A 296 2.11 11.63 10.11
C ALA A 296 3.59 11.43 10.46
N VAL A 297 4.29 10.53 9.77
CA VAL A 297 5.73 10.29 9.96
C VAL A 297 6.53 11.55 9.61
N MET A 298 6.23 12.23 8.49
CA MET A 298 6.89 13.49 8.13
C MET A 298 6.72 14.56 9.21
N MET A 299 5.48 14.77 9.67
CA MET A 299 5.21 15.77 10.73
C MET A 299 5.91 15.45 12.05
N LEU A 300 5.97 14.16 12.41
CA LEU A 300 6.69 13.71 13.62
C LEU A 300 8.19 13.90 13.53
N SER A 301 8.74 13.74 12.32
CA SER A 301 10.18 13.90 12.08
C SER A 301 10.58 15.34 11.75
N GLY A 302 9.65 16.30 11.85
CA GLY A 302 9.91 17.69 11.55
C GLY A 302 10.23 17.99 10.07
N LEU A 303 9.81 17.10 9.16
CA LEU A 303 10.00 17.32 7.73
C LEU A 303 8.92 18.25 7.18
N ASP A 304 9.36 19.20 6.35
CA ASP A 304 8.45 20.13 5.68
C ASP A 304 7.56 19.40 4.64
N VAL A 305 6.27 19.64 4.73
CA VAL A 305 5.28 19.09 3.79
C VAL A 305 5.01 20.10 2.68
N SER A 306 5.74 19.99 1.58
CA SER A 306 5.45 20.77 0.36
C SER A 306 4.27 20.18 -0.40
N MET A 307 3.26 21.00 -0.68
CA MET A 307 2.09 20.56 -1.47
C MET A 307 2.46 20.08 -2.87
N GLY A 308 3.44 20.70 -3.50
CA GLY A 308 3.93 20.32 -4.83
C GLY A 308 4.57 18.94 -4.83
N THR A 309 5.53 18.72 -3.94
CA THR A 309 6.23 17.43 -3.78
C THR A 309 5.25 16.32 -3.43
N TYR A 310 4.35 16.59 -2.48
CA TYR A 310 3.40 15.59 -2.01
C TYR A 310 2.33 15.25 -3.07
N SER A 311 1.90 16.22 -3.88
CA SER A 311 1.01 15.97 -5.02
C SER A 311 1.70 15.09 -6.08
N GLY A 312 2.97 15.34 -6.38
CA GLY A 312 3.78 14.48 -7.25
C GLY A 312 3.91 13.07 -6.71
N PHE A 313 4.15 12.93 -5.39
CA PHE A 313 4.17 11.65 -4.71
C PHE A 313 2.85 10.88 -4.86
N ILE A 314 1.69 11.50 -4.63
CA ILE A 314 0.37 10.86 -4.78
C ILE A 314 0.15 10.38 -6.22
N LEU A 315 0.51 11.18 -7.22
CA LEU A 315 0.36 10.81 -8.63
C LEU A 315 1.21 9.58 -8.98
N LEU A 316 2.50 9.59 -8.61
CA LEU A 316 3.40 8.47 -8.87
C LEU A 316 3.04 7.24 -8.06
N LEU A 317 2.65 7.43 -6.80
CA LEU A 317 2.15 6.34 -5.96
C LEU A 317 0.91 5.68 -6.57
N GLY A 318 -0.02 6.47 -7.13
CA GLY A 318 -1.19 5.94 -7.82
C GLY A 318 -0.83 5.00 -8.97
N ILE A 319 0.19 5.35 -9.74
CA ILE A 319 0.71 4.48 -10.82
C ILE A 319 1.37 3.22 -10.24
N THR A 320 2.21 3.38 -9.22
CA THR A 320 2.89 2.27 -8.56
C THR A 320 1.89 1.29 -7.95
N MET A 321 0.76 1.79 -7.44
CA MET A 321 -0.30 0.95 -6.88
C MET A 321 -0.96 0.04 -7.93
N ILE A 322 -1.05 0.45 -9.21
CA ILE A 322 -1.58 -0.43 -10.29
C ILE A 322 -0.75 -1.71 -10.44
N ALA A 323 0.52 -1.64 -10.09
CA ALA A 323 1.46 -2.75 -10.24
C ALA A 323 1.83 -3.42 -8.91
N ALA A 324 1.28 -2.95 -7.79
CA ALA A 324 1.61 -3.50 -6.48
C ALA A 324 1.13 -4.96 -6.35
N PRO A 325 1.94 -5.85 -5.76
CA PRO A 325 1.55 -7.25 -5.62
C PRO A 325 0.39 -7.39 -4.62
N GLY A 326 -0.61 -8.22 -4.97
CA GLY A 326 -1.80 -8.49 -4.16
C GLY A 326 -1.55 -9.39 -2.94
N VAL A 327 -0.39 -9.26 -2.29
CA VAL A 327 0.00 -10.00 -1.07
C VAL A 327 0.00 -9.06 0.14
N PRO A 328 -0.15 -9.57 1.37
CA PRO A 328 -0.06 -8.74 2.57
C PRO A 328 1.23 -7.92 2.61
N GLY A 329 1.11 -6.60 2.84
CA GLY A 329 2.24 -5.68 2.81
C GLY A 329 2.77 -5.32 1.41
N GLY A 330 2.22 -5.89 0.32
CA GLY A 330 2.74 -5.66 -1.04
C GLY A 330 2.70 -4.20 -1.48
N ALA A 331 1.64 -3.48 -1.14
CA ALA A 331 1.50 -2.07 -1.53
C ALA A 331 2.54 -1.17 -0.84
N ILE A 332 2.82 -1.38 0.45
CA ILE A 332 3.87 -0.58 1.12
C ILE A 332 5.25 -0.92 0.58
N MET A 333 5.52 -2.19 0.27
CA MET A 333 6.80 -2.58 -0.34
C MET A 333 7.01 -1.89 -1.70
N ALA A 334 5.96 -1.78 -2.51
CA ALA A 334 6.04 -1.04 -3.77
C ALA A 334 6.22 0.47 -3.59
N ALA A 335 5.78 1.05 -2.46
CA ALA A 335 5.85 2.48 -2.18
C ALA A 335 7.18 2.93 -1.56
N ILE A 336 7.98 2.04 -0.95
CA ILE A 336 9.18 2.41 -0.19
C ILE A 336 10.10 3.32 -1.00
N GLY A 337 10.40 2.95 -2.23
CA GLY A 337 11.30 3.74 -3.06
C GLY A 337 10.81 5.17 -3.36
N LEU A 338 9.49 5.40 -3.42
CA LEU A 338 8.92 6.73 -3.57
C LEU A 338 8.97 7.50 -2.24
N LEU A 339 8.77 6.83 -1.10
CA LEU A 339 8.92 7.43 0.22
C LEU A 339 10.34 7.94 0.44
N GLU A 340 11.36 7.16 0.09
CA GLU A 340 12.77 7.54 0.19
C GLU A 340 13.14 8.65 -0.80
N SER A 341 12.85 8.45 -2.09
CA SER A 341 13.34 9.36 -3.14
C SER A 341 12.60 10.67 -3.24
N MET A 342 11.32 10.73 -2.89
CA MET A 342 10.49 11.93 -3.02
C MET A 342 10.24 12.62 -1.68
N LEU A 343 10.04 11.85 -0.61
CA LEU A 343 9.70 12.40 0.71
C LEU A 343 10.89 12.40 1.68
N GLY A 344 12.05 11.85 1.28
CA GLY A 344 13.29 11.89 2.07
C GLY A 344 13.25 10.97 3.30
N PHE A 345 12.51 9.88 3.26
CA PHE A 345 12.43 8.93 4.37
C PHE A 345 13.75 8.20 4.58
N ASP A 346 14.22 8.20 5.82
CA ASP A 346 15.34 7.37 6.25
C ASP A 346 14.89 5.95 6.67
N GLU A 347 15.84 5.09 7.03
CA GLU A 347 15.58 3.70 7.43
C GLU A 347 14.60 3.60 8.62
N ASN A 348 14.68 4.50 9.61
CA ASN A 348 13.81 4.50 10.78
C ASN A 348 12.39 4.89 10.40
N MET A 349 12.24 5.92 9.59
CA MET A 349 10.95 6.36 9.04
C MET A 349 10.31 5.27 8.19
N ILE A 350 11.09 4.59 7.34
CA ILE A 350 10.61 3.46 6.53
C ILE A 350 10.14 2.32 7.42
N GLY A 351 10.92 1.96 8.44
CA GLY A 351 10.51 0.91 9.37
C GLY A 351 9.24 1.24 10.14
N LEU A 352 9.11 2.49 10.60
CA LEU A 352 7.92 3.00 11.25
C LEU A 352 6.71 2.98 10.31
N MET A 353 6.91 3.39 9.06
CA MET A 353 5.92 3.38 8.01
C MET A 353 5.43 1.95 7.69
N ILE A 354 6.35 0.99 7.56
CA ILE A 354 6.02 -0.41 7.31
C ILE A 354 5.23 -0.99 8.49
N ALA A 355 5.70 -0.78 9.72
CA ALA A 355 5.04 -1.29 10.93
C ALA A 355 3.59 -0.76 11.04
N THR A 356 3.42 0.55 10.86
CA THR A 356 2.11 1.22 10.92
C THR A 356 1.19 0.75 9.80
N TYR A 357 1.71 0.65 8.59
CA TYR A 357 0.94 0.19 7.43
C TYR A 357 0.44 -1.25 7.64
N ILE A 358 1.31 -2.17 8.08
CA ILE A 358 0.97 -3.59 8.26
C ILE A 358 -0.01 -3.77 9.41
N ALA A 359 0.10 -2.99 10.48
CA ALA A 359 -0.87 -3.03 11.58
C ALA A 359 -2.31 -2.75 11.12
N MET A 360 -2.47 -2.00 10.03
CA MET A 360 -3.77 -1.63 9.45
C MET A 360 -4.04 -2.27 8.09
N ASP A 361 -3.24 -3.25 7.65
CA ASP A 361 -3.31 -3.77 6.28
C ASP A 361 -4.64 -4.46 5.97
N SER A 362 -5.22 -5.16 6.94
CA SER A 362 -6.53 -5.80 6.80
C SER A 362 -7.64 -4.80 6.45
N PHE A 363 -7.65 -3.60 7.06
CA PHE A 363 -8.67 -2.58 6.77
C PHE A 363 -8.51 -1.99 5.37
N GLY A 364 -7.28 -1.76 4.92
CA GLY A 364 -7.03 -1.28 3.57
C GLY A 364 -7.42 -2.28 2.50
N THR A 365 -7.06 -3.55 2.70
CA THR A 365 -7.45 -4.64 1.80
C THR A 365 -8.97 -4.79 1.73
N ALA A 366 -9.66 -4.73 2.87
CA ALA A 366 -11.13 -4.79 2.91
C ALA A 366 -11.77 -3.60 2.18
N THR A 367 -11.17 -2.41 2.28
CA THR A 367 -11.61 -1.21 1.54
C THR A 367 -11.43 -1.37 0.04
N ASN A 368 -10.27 -1.88 -0.41
CA ASN A 368 -9.99 -2.13 -1.83
C ASN A 368 -11.03 -3.09 -2.41
N VAL A 369 -11.17 -4.27 -1.79
CA VAL A 369 -12.11 -5.33 -2.22
C VAL A 369 -13.57 -4.85 -2.27
N THR A 370 -13.97 -4.03 -1.31
CA THR A 370 -15.33 -3.48 -1.29
C THR A 370 -15.51 -2.45 -2.40
N GLY A 371 -14.49 -1.61 -2.65
CA GLY A 371 -14.46 -0.65 -3.74
C GLY A 371 -14.52 -1.29 -5.14
N ASP A 372 -13.98 -2.52 -5.30
CA ASP A 372 -14.11 -3.28 -6.55
C ASP A 372 -15.58 -3.42 -6.98
N GLY A 373 -16.48 -3.65 -6.01
CA GLY A 373 -17.92 -3.71 -6.26
C GLY A 373 -18.50 -2.38 -6.74
N ALA A 374 -18.06 -1.25 -6.18
CA ALA A 374 -18.50 0.06 -6.62
C ALA A 374 -18.08 0.36 -8.07
N ILE A 375 -16.82 0.05 -8.43
CA ILE A 375 -16.34 0.19 -9.81
C ILE A 375 -17.12 -0.73 -10.75
N ALA A 376 -17.34 -1.99 -10.38
CA ALA A 376 -18.10 -2.93 -11.20
C ALA A 376 -19.52 -2.43 -11.50
N VAL A 377 -20.19 -1.80 -10.53
CA VAL A 377 -21.51 -1.18 -10.73
C VAL A 377 -21.43 -0.02 -11.72
N ILE A 378 -20.43 0.85 -11.61
CA ILE A 378 -20.24 1.99 -12.53
C ILE A 378 -19.98 1.48 -13.96
N VAL A 379 -19.04 0.55 -14.11
CA VAL A 379 -18.67 -0.04 -15.39
C VAL A 379 -19.89 -0.72 -16.05
N ASN A 380 -20.64 -1.51 -15.30
CA ASN A 380 -21.85 -2.16 -15.77
C ASN A 380 -22.93 -1.17 -16.27
N ALA A 381 -23.09 -0.04 -15.55
CA ALA A 381 -24.03 1.00 -15.95
C ALA A 381 -23.58 1.73 -17.22
N ILE A 382 -22.29 2.00 -17.37
CA ILE A 382 -21.71 2.64 -18.55
C ILE A 382 -21.84 1.70 -19.76
N ASP A 383 -21.42 0.45 -19.63
CA ASP A 383 -21.48 -0.56 -20.69
C ASP A 383 -22.92 -0.81 -21.19
N SER A 384 -23.87 -0.91 -20.26
CA SER A 384 -25.30 -1.09 -20.60
C SER A 384 -25.89 0.09 -21.38
N ARG A 385 -25.45 1.33 -21.08
CA ARG A 385 -25.87 2.53 -21.84
C ARG A 385 -25.28 2.55 -23.24
N MET A 386 -24.07 2.05 -23.41
CA MET A 386 -23.39 2.01 -24.71
C MET A 386 -23.99 0.96 -25.61
N ILE A 387 -24.26 -0.26 -25.10
CA ILE A 387 -24.96 -1.33 -25.86
C ILE A 387 -26.33 -0.84 -26.35
N ARG A 388 -27.05 -0.05 -25.54
CA ARG A 388 -28.36 0.51 -25.95
C ARG A 388 -28.23 1.57 -27.06
N ARG A 389 -27.10 2.31 -27.10
CA ARG A 389 -26.84 3.30 -28.17
C ARG A 389 -26.46 2.63 -29.47
N GLU A 390 -25.72 1.53 -29.45
CA GLU A 390 -25.31 0.77 -30.63
C GLU A 390 -26.48 0.00 -31.30
N LYS A 391 -27.54 -0.26 -30.51
CA LYS A 391 -28.77 -0.92 -30.99
C LYS A 391 -29.85 0.05 -31.55
N ARG A 392 -29.60 1.37 -31.42
CA ARG A 392 -30.45 2.43 -31.99
C ARG A 392 -29.83 3.02 -33.23
#